data_a705ccc0d1cbb1acab7f7483727f98f9
#
_entry.id   a705ccc0d1cbb1acab7f7483727f98f9
#
_cell.length_a   1.000
_cell.length_b   1.000
_cell.length_c   1.000
_cell.angle_alpha   90.00
_cell.angle_beta   90.00
_cell.angle_gamma   90.00
#
_symmetry.space_group_name_H-M   'P 1'
#
loop_
_entity.id
_entity.type
_entity.pdbx_description
1 polymer ?
#
loop_
_entity_poly.entity_id
_entity_poly.type
_entity_poly.pdbx_seq_one_letter_code
_entity_poly.pdbx_strand_id
1 'polypeptide(L)'
;MQRILVVEDDFDIQELLQNFLQEAGYEVAVANDGVEALSLFAGERYDLIVLDIMLPKIDGYGVCELIRKQSDVPIIMLTALSGEEDQIKELD
;
A
#
# COMPACT_ATOMS: atom_id res chain seq x y z
N MET A 1 15.43 -5.26 -9.55
CA MET A 1 14.11 -5.81 -9.21
C MET A 1 13.27 -4.71 -8.58
N GLN A 2 12.03 -4.60 -9.00
CA GLN A 2 11.15 -3.56 -8.48
C GLN A 2 10.58 -3.97 -7.14
N ARG A 3 10.43 -3.00 -6.27
CA ARG A 3 9.96 -3.23 -4.91
C ARG A 3 8.62 -2.54 -4.69
N ILE A 4 7.68 -3.29 -4.12
CA ILE A 4 6.32 -2.82 -3.86
C ILE A 4 6.05 -2.85 -2.37
N LEU A 5 5.48 -1.77 -1.86
CA LEU A 5 5.04 -1.70 -0.47
C LEU A 5 3.52 -1.92 -0.46
N VAL A 6 3.08 -2.92 0.27
CA VAL A 6 1.66 -3.22 0.45
C VAL A 6 1.26 -2.78 1.85
N VAL A 7 0.27 -1.90 1.94
CA VAL A 7 -0.20 -1.38 3.22
C VAL A 7 -1.64 -1.87 3.40
N GLU A 8 -1.81 -2.84 4.28
CA GLU A 8 -3.08 -3.53 4.46
C GLU A 8 -3.11 -4.16 5.83
N ASP A 9 -4.20 -3.98 6.58
CA ASP A 9 -4.29 -4.56 7.92
C ASP A 9 -4.93 -5.95 7.93
N ASP A 10 -5.61 -6.34 6.87
CA ASP A 10 -6.21 -7.67 6.78
C ASP A 10 -5.15 -8.68 6.36
N PHE A 11 -4.90 -9.66 7.23
CA PHE A 11 -3.84 -10.61 7.02
C PHE A 11 -4.04 -11.46 5.77
N ASP A 12 -5.27 -11.86 5.49
CA ASP A 12 -5.56 -12.69 4.32
C ASP A 12 -5.33 -11.91 3.04
N ILE A 13 -5.68 -10.64 3.02
CA ILE A 13 -5.48 -9.80 1.84
C ILE A 13 -3.99 -9.54 1.66
N GLN A 14 -3.26 -9.32 2.74
CA GLN A 14 -1.81 -9.17 2.67
C GLN A 14 -1.18 -10.36 1.98
N GLU A 15 -1.56 -11.55 2.43
CA GLU A 15 -0.97 -12.77 1.91
C GLU A 15 -1.31 -12.95 0.44
N LEU A 16 -2.54 -12.68 0.07
CA LEU A 16 -2.96 -12.81 -1.31
C LEU A 16 -2.18 -11.88 -2.22
N LEU A 17 -2.08 -10.62 -1.84
CA LEU A 17 -1.36 -9.65 -2.64
C LEU A 17 0.13 -9.97 -2.69
N GLN A 18 0.69 -10.37 -1.55
CA GLN A 18 2.11 -10.68 -1.50
C GLN A 18 2.45 -11.84 -2.42
N ASN A 19 1.65 -12.90 -2.37
CA ASN A 19 1.89 -14.06 -3.21
C ASN A 19 1.75 -13.71 -4.68
N PHE A 20 0.71 -12.97 -5.02
CA PHE A 20 0.46 -12.59 -6.40
C PHE A 20 1.61 -11.75 -6.96
N LEU A 21 2.04 -10.76 -6.20
CA LEU A 21 3.09 -9.85 -6.66
C LEU A 21 4.44 -10.53 -6.71
N GLN A 22 4.73 -11.40 -5.75
CA GLN A 22 5.98 -12.13 -5.77
C GLN A 22 6.07 -13.08 -6.97
N GLU A 23 4.96 -13.72 -7.32
CA GLU A 23 4.94 -14.56 -8.49
C GLU A 23 5.16 -13.78 -9.77
N ALA A 24 4.77 -12.51 -9.76
CA ALA A 24 4.99 -11.65 -10.92
C ALA A 24 6.43 -11.11 -10.98
N GLY A 25 7.26 -11.43 -10.00
CA GLY A 25 8.66 -11.06 -10.04
C GLY A 25 9.02 -9.83 -9.22
N TYR A 26 8.12 -9.35 -8.37
CA TYR A 26 8.39 -8.16 -7.56
C TYR A 26 8.86 -8.53 -6.16
N GLU A 27 9.63 -7.63 -5.57
CA GLU A 27 9.95 -7.68 -4.16
C GLU A 27 8.83 -6.99 -3.40
N VAL A 28 8.35 -7.60 -2.33
CA VAL A 28 7.19 -7.07 -1.61
C VAL A 28 7.51 -6.88 -0.13
N ALA A 29 7.21 -5.70 0.38
CA ALA A 29 7.23 -5.44 1.81
C ALA A 29 5.80 -5.16 2.24
N VAL A 30 5.45 -5.55 3.46
CA VAL A 30 4.09 -5.41 3.96
C VAL A 30 4.09 -4.57 5.22
N ALA A 31 3.20 -3.59 5.27
CA ALA A 31 2.94 -2.79 6.45
C ALA A 31 1.52 -3.06 6.92
N ASN A 32 1.33 -3.16 8.22
CA ASN A 32 0.03 -3.50 8.79
C ASN A 32 -0.83 -2.28 9.07
N ASP A 33 -0.22 -1.11 9.09
CA ASP A 33 -0.96 0.13 9.32
C ASP A 33 -0.16 1.29 8.73
N GLY A 34 -0.77 2.47 8.81
CA GLY A 34 -0.16 3.65 8.20
C GLY A 34 1.13 4.09 8.87
N VAL A 35 1.23 3.88 10.17
CA VAL A 35 2.46 4.26 10.89
C VAL A 35 3.61 3.38 10.44
N GLU A 36 3.37 2.08 10.35
CA GLU A 36 4.40 1.15 9.88
C GLU A 36 4.78 1.45 8.43
N ALA A 37 3.78 1.79 7.61
CA ALA A 37 4.03 2.12 6.21
C ALA A 37 4.97 3.29 6.09
N LEU A 38 4.75 4.35 6.87
CA LEU A 38 5.60 5.53 6.81
C LEU A 38 7.00 5.22 7.30
N SER A 39 7.10 4.36 8.31
CA SER A 39 8.40 3.95 8.83
C SER A 39 9.19 3.17 7.79
N LEU A 40 8.53 2.22 7.11
CA LEU A 40 9.19 1.45 6.07
C LEU A 40 9.56 2.33 4.88
N PHE A 41 8.68 3.24 4.52
CA PHE A 41 8.95 4.12 3.38
C PHE A 41 10.14 5.03 3.64
N ALA A 42 10.35 5.42 4.87
CA ALA A 42 11.47 6.29 5.21
C ALA A 42 12.81 5.57 5.08
N GLY A 43 12.81 4.26 5.26
CA GLY A 43 14.05 3.50 5.27
C GLY A 43 14.41 2.81 3.97
N GLU A 44 13.47 2.74 3.03
CA GLU A 44 13.66 1.97 1.82
C GLU A 44 13.08 2.70 0.63
N ARG A 45 13.51 2.29 -0.53
CA ARG A 45 13.00 2.85 -1.77
C ARG A 45 11.99 1.90 -2.38
N TYR A 46 10.85 2.43 -2.78
CA TYR A 46 9.79 1.63 -3.37
C TYR A 46 9.41 2.18 -4.74
N ASP A 47 9.02 1.28 -5.63
CA ASP A 47 8.62 1.64 -6.98
C ASP A 47 7.12 1.78 -7.12
N LEU A 48 6.39 1.23 -6.16
CA LEU A 48 4.92 1.29 -6.16
C LEU A 48 4.43 1.04 -4.74
N ILE A 49 3.34 1.71 -4.37
CA ILE A 49 2.69 1.46 -3.10
C ILE A 49 1.25 1.06 -3.36
N VAL A 50 0.82 -0.06 -2.77
CA VAL A 50 -0.57 -0.49 -2.79
C VAL A 50 -1.12 -0.22 -1.41
N LEU A 51 -2.15 0.61 -1.31
CA LEU A 51 -2.55 1.20 -0.05
C LEU A 51 -4.03 1.04 0.17
N ASP A 52 -4.42 0.42 1.28
CA ASP A 52 -5.82 0.31 1.66
C ASP A 52 -6.27 1.63 2.28
N ILE A 53 -7.45 2.09 1.88
CA ILE A 53 -8.00 3.33 2.41
C ILE A 53 -8.42 3.17 3.86
N MET A 54 -8.98 2.01 4.19
CA MET A 54 -9.53 1.76 5.52
C MET A 54 -8.47 1.15 6.43
N LEU A 55 -7.58 1.98 6.92
CA LEU A 55 -6.51 1.53 7.80
C LEU A 55 -6.75 2.01 9.22
N PRO A 56 -6.26 1.25 10.22
CA PRO A 56 -6.27 1.76 11.58
C PRO A 56 -5.22 2.85 11.73
N LYS A 57 -5.37 3.66 12.75
CA LYS A 57 -4.46 4.73 13.16
C LYS A 57 -4.45 5.89 12.18
N ILE A 58 -3.83 5.75 11.02
CA ILE A 58 -3.82 6.78 9.99
C ILE A 58 -4.47 6.15 8.76
N ASP A 59 -5.53 6.77 8.25
CA ASP A 59 -6.21 6.19 7.10
C ASP A 59 -5.36 6.33 5.84
N GLY A 60 -5.79 5.62 4.79
CA GLY A 60 -5.03 5.58 3.55
C GLY A 60 -4.79 6.94 2.92
N TYR A 61 -5.75 7.83 3.01
CA TYR A 61 -5.58 9.17 2.44
C TYR A 61 -4.51 9.94 3.18
N GLY A 62 -4.47 9.81 4.51
CA GLY A 62 -3.44 10.47 5.30
C GLY A 62 -2.06 9.96 4.98
N VAL A 63 -1.93 8.65 4.80
CA VAL A 63 -0.65 8.06 4.43
C VAL A 63 -0.21 8.57 3.06
N CYS A 64 -1.14 8.59 2.11
CA CYS A 64 -0.84 9.06 0.77
C CYS A 64 -0.36 10.50 0.78
N GLU A 65 -1.04 11.34 1.55
CA GLU A 65 -0.67 12.75 1.63
C GLU A 65 0.74 12.94 2.19
N LEU A 66 1.07 12.20 3.24
CA LEU A 66 2.39 12.30 3.83
C LEU A 66 3.48 11.81 2.88
N ILE A 67 3.20 10.74 2.15
CA ILE A 67 4.17 10.24 1.19
C ILE A 67 4.36 11.23 0.04
N ARG A 68 3.29 11.85 -0.43
CA ARG A 68 3.37 12.81 -1.53
C ARG A 68 4.18 14.04 -1.19
N LYS A 69 4.34 14.37 0.08
CA LYS A 69 5.17 15.48 0.47
C LYS A 69 6.65 15.23 0.20
N GLN A 70 7.04 13.98 0.00
CA GLN A 70 8.44 13.65 -0.14
C GLN A 70 8.75 12.76 -1.34
N SER A 71 7.75 12.33 -2.10
CA SER A 71 8.00 11.41 -3.19
C SER A 71 6.86 11.42 -4.21
N ASP A 72 7.22 11.14 -5.47
CA ASP A 72 6.27 10.99 -6.55
C ASP A 72 5.99 9.51 -6.85
N VAL A 73 6.33 8.61 -5.93
CA VAL A 73 6.13 7.19 -6.15
C VAL A 73 4.67 6.90 -6.48
N PRO A 74 4.39 6.05 -7.48
CA PRO A 74 3.00 5.72 -7.80
C PRO A 74 2.31 5.03 -6.64
N ILE A 75 1.07 5.43 -6.37
CA ILE A 75 0.27 4.86 -5.29
C ILE A 75 -1.05 4.41 -5.87
N ILE A 76 -1.41 3.16 -5.62
CA ILE A 76 -2.72 2.62 -5.99
C ILE A 76 -3.48 2.42 -4.70
N MET A 77 -4.65 3.04 -4.60
CA MET A 77 -5.47 2.91 -3.39
C MET A 77 -6.59 1.93 -3.63
N LEU A 78 -6.72 1.00 -2.69
CA LEU A 78 -7.79 0.02 -2.72
C LEU A 78 -8.93 0.56 -1.87
N THR A 79 -10.13 0.56 -2.44
CA THR A 79 -11.31 0.94 -1.66
C THR A 79 -11.73 -0.25 -0.80
N ALA A 80 -12.47 0.04 0.25
CA ALA A 80 -12.97 -1.02 1.12
C ALA A 80 -13.82 -1.97 0.29
N LEU A 81 -13.61 -3.26 0.52
CA LEU A 81 -14.39 -4.29 -0.16
C LEU A 81 -15.68 -4.50 0.61
N SER A 82 -16.58 -3.56 0.48
CA SER A 82 -17.83 -3.61 1.23
C SER A 82 -18.97 -4.11 0.37
N GLY A 83 -18.64 -4.56 -0.83
CA GLY A 83 -19.64 -5.11 -1.71
C GLY A 83 -20.23 -4.12 -2.67
N GLU A 84 -19.91 -2.87 -2.54
CA GLU A 84 -20.46 -1.87 -3.43
C GLU A 84 -19.53 -1.51 -4.55
N GLU A 85 -18.27 -1.34 -4.23
CA GLU A 85 -17.29 -0.96 -5.24
C GLU A 85 -15.97 -1.59 -4.93
N ASP A 86 -15.45 -2.30 -5.89
CA ASP A 86 -14.12 -2.87 -5.80
C ASP A 86 -13.23 -2.08 -6.74
N GLN A 87 -13.06 -0.81 -6.43
CA GLN A 87 -12.33 0.07 -7.32
C GLN A 87 -10.91 0.27 -6.84
N ILE A 88 -10.02 0.27 -7.79
CA ILE A 88 -8.65 0.66 -7.55
C ILE A 88 -8.50 2.06 -8.09
N LYS A 89 -8.09 2.97 -7.23
CA LYS A 89 -7.89 4.35 -7.62
C LYS A 89 -6.42 4.69 -7.61
N GLU A 90 -5.99 5.33 -8.65
CA GLU A 90 -4.62 5.77 -8.75
C GLU A 90 -4.56 7.24 -8.38
N LEU A 91 -3.70 7.58 -7.44
CA LEU A 91 -3.52 8.95 -6.97
C LEU A 91 -2.13 9.44 -7.33
N ASP A 92 -2.11 10.62 -7.86
CA ASP A 92 -0.83 11.24 -8.25
C ASP A 92 -0.27 12.13 -7.17
#